data_07d6026079e735f83240bdd59f3f41ff
#
_entry.id   07d6026079e735f83240bdd59f3f41ff
#
_cell.length_a   1.000
_cell.length_b   1.000
_cell.length_c   1.000
_cell.angle_alpha   90.00
_cell.angle_beta   90.00
_cell.angle_gamma   90.00
#
_symmetry.space_group_name_H-M   'P 1'
#
loop_
_entity.id
_entity.type
_entity.pdbx_description
1 polymer ?
#
loop_
_entity_poly.entity_id
_entity_poly.type
_entity_poly.pdbx_seq_one_letter_code
_entity_poly.pdbx_strand_id
1 'polypeptide(L)'
;SKLPDGKYTLKETGGAFTDTETGKTYTVIESTMTFTVENGVVTKTTGTADSLNDKAADGYYYYDKTKEEILVCDAEAVNVVPISKQDAASGAEVAGATLEITAENVLDTTKLELSRTDKNGNKTVLVKGTDYSISADGKTIQFVSGEDATIITGLPAGSYQLKETNAPDGYQLYTAEETFTIGTDGKVTGTTTIQDEVSKLTIAKKDITGKQEVTGAKLTLTLTNPDESGATLDDVTIENIKNITVDSRTEDSITWTSGKTDMLLSKLPDGKYTLKETGGAF
;
A
#
# COMPACT_ATOMS: atom_id res chain seq x y z
N SER A 1 -4.08 -30.19 44.20
CA SER A 1 -3.18 -31.27 43.74
C SER A 1 -1.79 -30.69 43.56
N LYS A 2 -0.77 -31.36 44.03
CA LYS A 2 0.63 -30.99 43.84
C LYS A 2 1.14 -31.69 42.58
N LEU A 3 1.92 -31.00 41.76
CA LEU A 3 2.67 -31.62 40.68
C LEU A 3 3.71 -32.57 41.27
N PRO A 4 3.84 -33.80 40.75
CA PRO A 4 4.93 -34.70 41.14
C PRO A 4 6.29 -34.11 40.80
N ASP A 5 7.33 -34.59 41.47
CA ASP A 5 8.69 -34.26 41.08
C ASP A 5 8.97 -34.76 39.65
N GLY A 6 9.59 -33.93 38.84
CA GLY A 6 9.87 -34.26 37.46
C GLY A 6 10.11 -33.05 36.58
N LYS A 7 10.38 -33.31 35.30
CA LYS A 7 10.59 -32.29 34.27
C LYS A 7 9.32 -32.12 33.42
N TYR A 8 8.89 -30.90 33.24
CA TYR A 8 7.67 -30.53 32.55
C TYR A 8 7.96 -29.64 31.36
N THR A 9 7.13 -29.75 30.34
CA THR A 9 7.09 -28.82 29.20
C THR A 9 5.70 -28.21 29.13
N LEU A 10 5.64 -26.89 29.09
CA LEU A 10 4.44 -26.11 28.82
C LEU A 10 4.54 -25.57 27.41
N LYS A 11 3.52 -25.80 26.63
CA LYS A 11 3.36 -25.28 25.27
C LYS A 11 1.91 -24.86 25.07
N GLU A 12 1.70 -23.72 24.51
CA GLU A 12 0.40 -23.32 24.02
C GLU A 12 0.05 -24.10 22.75
N THR A 13 -1.18 -24.59 22.65
CA THR A 13 -1.66 -25.37 21.52
C THR A 13 -2.97 -24.79 21.03
N GLY A 14 -3.09 -24.59 19.72
CA GLY A 14 -4.26 -24.00 19.12
C GLY A 14 -3.86 -22.97 18.08
N GLY A 15 -4.78 -22.11 17.69
CA GLY A 15 -4.56 -20.94 16.84
C GLY A 15 -4.80 -19.66 17.62
N ALA A 16 -4.56 -18.51 16.98
CA ALA A 16 -4.97 -17.22 17.53
C ALA A 16 -6.45 -17.27 17.97
N PHE A 17 -6.78 -16.62 19.07
CA PHE A 17 -8.13 -16.63 19.60
C PHE A 17 -8.60 -15.20 19.92
N THR A 18 -9.92 -14.99 19.86
CA THR A 18 -10.53 -13.72 20.23
C THR A 18 -11.22 -13.85 21.58
N ASP A 19 -10.80 -13.02 22.51
CA ASP A 19 -11.48 -12.85 23.80
C ASP A 19 -12.86 -12.22 23.57
N THR A 20 -13.90 -12.93 23.93
CA THR A 20 -15.30 -12.51 23.69
C THR A 20 -15.75 -11.36 24.58
N GLU A 21 -15.06 -11.08 25.68
CA GLU A 21 -15.38 -9.98 26.58
C GLU A 21 -14.73 -8.68 26.13
N THR A 22 -13.49 -8.75 25.67
CA THR A 22 -12.71 -7.58 25.27
C THR A 22 -12.72 -7.33 23.76
N GLY A 23 -13.09 -8.34 22.95
CA GLY A 23 -13.02 -8.32 21.50
C GLY A 23 -11.58 -8.31 20.94
N LYS A 24 -10.59 -8.55 21.80
CA LYS A 24 -9.18 -8.59 21.39
C LYS A 24 -8.80 -9.98 20.88
N THR A 25 -8.01 -9.99 19.82
CA THR A 25 -7.40 -11.21 19.31
C THR A 25 -5.97 -11.32 19.82
N TYR A 26 -5.61 -12.52 20.26
CA TYR A 26 -4.28 -12.82 20.78
C TYR A 26 -3.57 -13.84 19.90
N THR A 27 -2.25 -13.69 19.78
CA THR A 27 -1.39 -14.65 19.08
C THR A 27 -1.11 -15.86 19.95
N VAL A 28 -0.63 -16.93 19.33
CA VAL A 28 -0.15 -18.13 20.03
C VAL A 28 1.34 -18.01 20.26
N ILE A 29 1.81 -18.33 21.46
CA ILE A 29 3.23 -18.36 21.76
C ILE A 29 3.85 -19.61 21.12
N GLU A 30 4.64 -19.41 20.04
CA GLU A 30 5.29 -20.49 19.29
C GLU A 30 6.39 -21.21 20.09
N SER A 31 7.02 -20.51 21.02
CA SER A 31 8.06 -21.06 21.88
C SER A 31 7.48 -22.02 22.94
N THR A 32 8.35 -22.75 23.63
CA THR A 32 8.00 -23.63 24.75
C THR A 32 8.76 -23.26 26.01
N MET A 33 8.10 -23.40 27.15
CA MET A 33 8.74 -23.29 28.45
C MET A 33 9.01 -24.69 28.99
N THR A 34 10.18 -24.94 29.60
CA THR A 34 10.41 -26.14 30.42
C THR A 34 10.69 -25.73 31.85
N PHE A 35 10.22 -26.56 32.82
CA PHE A 35 10.51 -26.36 34.21
C PHE A 35 10.68 -27.70 34.93
N THR A 36 11.41 -27.69 36.07
CA THR A 36 11.66 -28.86 36.87
C THR A 36 11.05 -28.64 38.25
N VAL A 37 10.33 -29.64 38.74
CA VAL A 37 9.77 -29.70 40.12
C VAL A 37 10.63 -30.66 40.93
N GLU A 38 11.15 -30.22 42.08
CA GLU A 38 11.89 -31.02 43.02
C GLU A 38 11.40 -30.70 44.42
N ASN A 39 11.00 -31.74 45.18
CA ASN A 39 10.39 -31.61 46.52
C ASN A 39 9.17 -30.65 46.51
N GLY A 40 8.41 -30.66 45.43
CA GLY A 40 7.21 -29.86 45.27
C GLY A 40 7.45 -28.37 44.93
N VAL A 41 8.70 -27.97 44.60
CA VAL A 41 9.08 -26.60 44.26
C VAL A 41 9.64 -26.55 42.84
N VAL A 42 9.36 -25.47 42.11
CA VAL A 42 9.98 -25.23 40.78
C VAL A 42 11.43 -24.75 40.98
N THR A 43 12.36 -25.58 40.56
CA THR A 43 13.81 -25.34 40.78
C THR A 43 14.53 -24.78 39.58
N LYS A 44 14.03 -25.04 38.35
CA LYS A 44 14.63 -24.59 37.11
C LYS A 44 13.58 -24.32 36.05
N THR A 45 13.74 -23.23 35.34
CA THR A 45 12.93 -22.86 34.17
C THR A 45 13.81 -22.52 32.97
N THR A 46 13.34 -22.81 31.77
CA THR A 46 13.94 -22.38 30.50
C THR A 46 12.84 -21.92 29.54
N GLY A 47 13.17 -21.03 28.57
CA GLY A 47 12.18 -20.48 27.65
C GLY A 47 11.25 -19.47 28.29
N THR A 48 11.72 -18.84 29.39
CA THR A 48 10.97 -17.78 30.10
C THR A 48 11.59 -16.43 29.87
N ALA A 49 10.77 -15.39 29.90
CA ALA A 49 11.22 -14.02 29.96
C ALA A 49 11.92 -13.73 31.31
N ASP A 50 12.85 -12.77 31.31
CA ASP A 50 13.56 -12.35 32.54
C ASP A 50 12.71 -11.40 33.37
N SER A 51 11.72 -10.74 32.78
CA SER A 51 10.80 -9.81 33.44
C SER A 51 9.44 -9.76 32.75
N LEU A 52 8.42 -9.22 33.45
CA LEU A 52 7.09 -8.95 32.86
C LEU A 52 7.10 -7.82 31.79
N ASN A 53 8.24 -7.15 31.60
CA ASN A 53 8.41 -6.11 30.59
C ASN A 53 9.11 -6.62 29.32
N ASP A 54 9.55 -7.88 29.29
CA ASP A 54 10.12 -8.48 28.11
C ASP A 54 9.01 -8.77 27.11
N LYS A 55 9.06 -8.10 25.96
CA LYS A 55 8.04 -8.20 24.92
C LYS A 55 8.58 -9.00 23.75
N ALA A 56 8.07 -10.22 23.57
CA ALA A 56 8.19 -10.94 22.32
C ALA A 56 7.00 -10.59 21.41
N ALA A 57 7.19 -10.75 20.10
CA ALA A 57 6.15 -10.40 19.10
C ALA A 57 4.87 -11.26 19.24
N ASP A 58 5.01 -12.50 19.72
CA ASP A 58 3.95 -13.50 19.90
C ASP A 58 3.54 -13.70 21.37
N GLY A 59 4.29 -13.11 22.32
CA GLY A 59 4.08 -13.31 23.75
C GLY A 59 5.23 -14.01 24.44
N TYR A 60 5.09 -14.35 25.70
CA TYR A 60 6.16 -14.99 26.49
C TYR A 60 5.63 -15.75 27.70
N TYR A 61 6.43 -16.67 28.23
CA TYR A 61 6.25 -17.31 29.54
C TYR A 61 7.08 -16.56 30.58
N TYR A 62 6.51 -16.35 31.77
CA TYR A 62 7.22 -15.78 32.92
C TYR A 62 6.97 -16.57 34.17
N TYR A 63 8.02 -16.89 34.91
CA TYR A 63 7.89 -17.55 36.23
C TYR A 63 8.13 -16.55 37.33
N ASP A 64 7.06 -16.18 38.04
CA ASP A 64 7.13 -15.34 39.25
C ASP A 64 7.49 -16.24 40.46
N LYS A 65 8.77 -16.18 40.86
CA LYS A 65 9.30 -16.94 41.98
C LYS A 65 8.71 -16.54 43.31
N THR A 66 8.20 -15.33 43.46
CA THR A 66 7.65 -14.80 44.71
C THR A 66 6.22 -15.29 44.96
N LYS A 67 5.49 -15.53 43.87
CA LYS A 67 4.12 -16.04 43.90
C LYS A 67 4.03 -17.52 43.56
N GLU A 68 5.15 -18.13 43.16
CA GLU A 68 5.20 -19.51 42.65
C GLU A 68 4.23 -19.74 41.47
N GLU A 69 4.14 -18.72 40.58
CA GLU A 69 3.16 -18.67 39.51
C GLU A 69 3.85 -18.65 38.12
N ILE A 70 3.35 -19.43 37.18
CA ILE A 70 3.71 -19.32 35.76
C ILE A 70 2.65 -18.49 35.08
N LEU A 71 3.07 -17.36 34.52
CA LEU A 71 2.26 -16.50 33.67
C LEU A 71 2.49 -16.89 32.21
N VAL A 72 1.42 -17.03 31.46
CA VAL A 72 1.41 -17.18 30.01
C VAL A 72 0.86 -15.86 29.48
N CYS A 73 1.70 -15.11 28.79
CA CYS A 73 1.40 -13.73 28.39
C CYS A 73 1.39 -13.62 26.86
N ASP A 74 0.20 -13.71 26.29
CA ASP A 74 0.01 -13.61 24.84
C ASP A 74 0.10 -12.16 24.37
N ALA A 75 0.68 -11.95 23.21
CA ALA A 75 0.66 -10.65 22.56
C ALA A 75 -0.71 -10.42 21.88
N GLU A 76 -1.22 -9.21 21.94
CA GLU A 76 -2.38 -8.84 21.14
C GLU A 76 -1.97 -8.88 19.65
N ALA A 77 -2.72 -9.62 18.84
CA ALA A 77 -2.49 -9.73 17.42
C ALA A 77 -2.71 -8.36 16.76
N VAL A 78 -1.68 -7.84 16.11
CA VAL A 78 -1.78 -6.61 15.32
C VAL A 78 -1.86 -7.00 13.87
N ASN A 79 -3.02 -6.78 13.26
CA ASN A 79 -3.20 -7.03 11.84
C ASN A 79 -2.37 -6.05 11.03
N VAL A 80 -1.61 -6.55 10.09
CA VAL A 80 -0.76 -5.77 9.18
C VAL A 80 -1.32 -5.89 7.77
N VAL A 81 -1.82 -4.79 7.24
CA VAL A 81 -2.43 -4.73 5.90
C VAL A 81 -1.58 -3.84 5.00
N PRO A 82 -0.82 -4.40 4.06
CA PRO A 82 -0.13 -3.61 3.05
C PRO A 82 -1.12 -3.17 1.98
N ILE A 83 -1.23 -1.89 1.73
CA ILE A 83 -1.96 -1.33 0.60
C ILE A 83 -0.95 -0.81 -0.41
N SER A 84 -1.01 -1.37 -1.61
CA SER A 84 -0.06 -1.11 -2.69
C SER A 84 -0.77 -0.43 -3.86
N LYS A 85 -0.17 0.61 -4.41
CA LYS A 85 -0.61 1.31 -5.61
C LYS A 85 0.48 1.23 -6.65
N GLN A 86 0.25 0.50 -7.74
CA GLN A 86 1.30 0.12 -8.67
C GLN A 86 1.01 0.51 -10.11
N ASP A 87 2.07 0.75 -10.86
CA ASP A 87 2.06 0.77 -12.32
C ASP A 87 1.82 -0.65 -12.85
N ALA A 88 0.80 -0.84 -13.65
CA ALA A 88 0.38 -2.16 -14.14
C ALA A 88 1.43 -2.87 -15.01
N ALA A 89 2.30 -2.13 -15.66
CA ALA A 89 3.32 -2.68 -16.55
C ALA A 89 4.61 -3.06 -15.80
N SER A 90 5.04 -2.24 -14.85
CA SER A 90 6.31 -2.43 -14.13
C SER A 90 6.16 -3.08 -12.76
N GLY A 91 4.98 -2.98 -12.15
CA GLY A 91 4.74 -3.37 -10.76
C GLY A 91 5.40 -2.44 -9.73
N ALA A 92 5.94 -1.31 -10.17
CA ALA A 92 6.52 -0.33 -9.25
C ALA A 92 5.43 0.45 -8.52
N GLU A 93 5.68 0.81 -7.26
CA GLU A 93 4.77 1.69 -6.51
C GLU A 93 4.65 3.05 -7.20
N VAL A 94 3.45 3.62 -7.17
CA VAL A 94 3.12 4.91 -7.76
C VAL A 94 2.54 5.83 -6.69
N ALA A 95 3.17 6.99 -6.52
CA ALA A 95 2.70 8.03 -5.61
C ALA A 95 1.62 8.90 -6.27
N GLY A 96 0.76 9.53 -5.46
CA GLY A 96 -0.19 10.56 -5.91
C GLY A 96 -1.63 10.09 -6.11
N ALA A 97 -1.92 8.78 -6.08
CA ALA A 97 -3.29 8.28 -6.11
C ALA A 97 -4.02 8.55 -4.79
N THR A 98 -5.27 8.96 -4.86
CA THR A 98 -6.13 9.02 -3.67
C THR A 98 -6.86 7.69 -3.51
N LEU A 99 -6.61 7.02 -2.39
CA LEU A 99 -7.19 5.72 -2.05
C LEU A 99 -8.14 5.83 -0.87
N GLU A 100 -9.22 5.08 -0.92
CA GLU A 100 -10.21 4.94 0.15
C GLU A 100 -10.34 3.49 0.57
N ILE A 101 -10.34 3.27 1.89
CA ILE A 101 -10.66 1.96 2.50
C ILE A 101 -11.91 2.16 3.34
N THR A 102 -12.98 1.46 2.99
CA THR A 102 -14.25 1.51 3.69
C THR A 102 -14.50 0.22 4.46
N ALA A 103 -14.71 0.33 5.76
CA ALA A 103 -15.07 -0.75 6.66
C ALA A 103 -16.60 -0.88 6.78
N GLU A 104 -17.08 -2.08 7.03
CA GLU A 104 -18.49 -2.31 7.34
C GLU A 104 -18.91 -1.64 8.67
N ASN A 105 -18.03 -1.67 9.67
CA ASN A 105 -18.23 -1.12 11.01
C ASN A 105 -17.36 0.12 11.27
N VAL A 106 -17.73 0.90 12.28
CA VAL A 106 -16.94 2.04 12.74
C VAL A 106 -15.57 1.57 13.23
N LEU A 107 -14.51 2.25 12.80
CA LEU A 107 -13.12 1.92 13.13
C LEU A 107 -12.73 2.47 14.51
N ASP A 108 -12.01 1.67 15.27
CA ASP A 108 -11.33 2.17 16.48
C ASP A 108 -10.05 2.92 16.09
N THR A 109 -10.16 4.23 15.97
CA THR A 109 -9.06 5.08 15.52
C THR A 109 -7.93 5.21 16.52
N THR A 110 -8.10 4.74 17.77
CA THR A 110 -7.05 4.78 18.81
C THR A 110 -5.97 3.73 18.59
N LYS A 111 -6.28 2.68 17.82
CA LYS A 111 -5.37 1.58 17.50
C LYS A 111 -4.80 1.68 16.08
N LEU A 112 -5.36 2.56 15.26
CA LEU A 112 -5.03 2.68 13.86
C LEU A 112 -3.69 3.41 13.68
N GLU A 113 -2.77 2.80 12.97
CA GLU A 113 -1.55 3.43 12.49
C GLU A 113 -1.37 3.17 10.99
N LEU A 114 -1.10 4.22 10.24
CA LEU A 114 -0.65 4.16 8.85
C LEU A 114 0.82 4.51 8.80
N SER A 115 1.60 3.72 8.05
CA SER A 115 3.05 3.97 7.91
C SER A 115 3.57 3.50 6.56
N ARG A 116 4.74 3.98 6.17
CA ARG A 116 5.51 3.53 5.01
C ARG A 116 6.92 3.20 5.44
N THR A 117 7.53 2.24 4.77
CA THR A 117 8.94 1.88 5.03
C THR A 117 9.69 1.95 3.72
N ASP A 118 10.68 2.84 3.64
CA ASP A 118 11.49 3.01 2.46
C ASP A 118 12.43 1.81 2.22
N LYS A 119 13.06 1.76 1.05
CA LYS A 119 14.03 0.73 0.66
C LYS A 119 15.26 0.63 1.58
N ASN A 120 15.51 1.62 2.43
CA ASN A 120 16.59 1.63 3.42
C ASN A 120 16.13 1.14 4.80
N GLY A 121 14.83 0.82 4.94
CA GLY A 121 14.22 0.37 6.19
C GLY A 121 13.77 1.52 7.11
N ASN A 122 13.76 2.76 6.65
CA ASN A 122 13.28 3.88 7.46
C ASN A 122 11.75 3.93 7.44
N LYS A 123 11.15 3.80 8.62
CA LYS A 123 9.70 3.87 8.80
C LYS A 123 9.26 5.32 9.00
N THR A 124 8.27 5.75 8.23
CA THR A 124 7.55 7.02 8.37
C THR A 124 6.12 6.74 8.78
N VAL A 125 5.69 7.27 9.93
CA VAL A 125 4.29 7.18 10.39
C VAL A 125 3.51 8.35 9.82
N LEU A 126 2.36 8.06 9.20
CA LEU A 126 1.47 9.06 8.62
C LEU A 126 0.61 9.72 9.71
N VAL A 127 0.37 11.01 9.58
CA VAL A 127 -0.33 11.83 10.58
C VAL A 127 -1.78 12.05 10.16
N LYS A 128 -2.73 11.67 11.04
CA LYS A 128 -4.15 11.93 10.83
C LYS A 128 -4.42 13.43 10.70
N GLY A 129 -5.21 13.81 9.71
CA GLY A 129 -5.54 15.20 9.42
C GLY A 129 -4.53 15.93 8.53
N THR A 130 -3.35 15.33 8.29
CA THR A 130 -2.33 15.85 7.38
C THR A 130 -2.11 14.86 6.21
N ASP A 131 -1.77 13.62 6.52
CA ASP A 131 -1.42 12.60 5.52
C ASP A 131 -2.59 11.65 5.20
N TYR A 132 -3.53 11.52 6.12
CA TYR A 132 -4.75 10.77 5.91
C TYR A 132 -5.93 11.35 6.70
N SER A 133 -7.13 11.04 6.26
CA SER A 133 -8.37 11.42 6.92
C SER A 133 -9.24 10.21 7.23
N ILE A 134 -10.20 10.41 8.15
CA ILE A 134 -11.24 9.44 8.44
C ILE A 134 -12.57 10.15 8.28
N SER A 135 -13.52 9.52 7.56
CA SER A 135 -14.85 10.06 7.34
C SER A 135 -15.60 10.36 8.65
N ALA A 136 -16.59 11.24 8.58
CA ALA A 136 -17.34 11.66 9.76
C ALA A 136 -18.11 10.50 10.44
N ASP A 137 -18.50 9.47 9.68
CA ASP A 137 -19.13 8.25 10.20
C ASP A 137 -18.12 7.24 10.78
N GLY A 138 -16.81 7.54 10.68
CA GLY A 138 -15.74 6.72 11.21
C GLY A 138 -15.47 5.43 10.45
N LYS A 139 -15.97 5.27 9.22
CA LYS A 139 -15.89 4.01 8.47
C LYS A 139 -14.88 4.02 7.35
N THR A 140 -14.55 5.18 6.78
CA THR A 140 -13.67 5.30 5.62
C THR A 140 -12.37 5.99 5.98
N ILE A 141 -11.26 5.37 5.62
CA ILE A 141 -9.91 5.95 5.66
C ILE A 141 -9.59 6.41 4.25
N GLN A 142 -9.18 7.67 4.09
CA GLN A 142 -8.68 8.22 2.83
C GLN A 142 -7.24 8.69 2.99
N PHE A 143 -6.38 8.33 2.06
CA PHE A 143 -4.97 8.74 2.03
C PHE A 143 -4.44 8.80 0.60
N VAL A 144 -3.32 9.49 0.40
CA VAL A 144 -2.62 9.55 -0.89
C VAL A 144 -1.51 8.49 -0.91
N SER A 145 -1.38 7.74 -2.01
CA SER A 145 -0.33 6.74 -2.19
C SER A 145 1.06 7.38 -2.21
N GLY A 146 2.07 6.63 -1.81
CA GLY A 146 3.48 7.06 -1.82
C GLY A 146 4.34 6.23 -2.77
N GLU A 147 5.65 6.47 -2.73
CA GLU A 147 6.66 5.67 -3.45
C GLU A 147 6.86 4.27 -2.85
N ASP A 148 6.28 4.02 -1.68
CA ASP A 148 6.28 2.75 -0.97
C ASP A 148 4.85 2.38 -0.57
N ALA A 149 4.58 1.08 -0.44
CA ALA A 149 3.29 0.58 0.04
C ALA A 149 2.92 1.19 1.40
N THR A 150 1.65 1.54 1.58
CA THR A 150 1.14 2.02 2.88
C THR A 150 0.74 0.84 3.74
N ILE A 151 1.40 0.68 4.87
CA ILE A 151 1.12 -0.36 5.85
C ILE A 151 0.10 0.18 6.86
N ILE A 152 -1.01 -0.52 7.00
CA ILE A 152 -2.05 -0.16 7.97
C ILE A 152 -2.07 -1.24 9.06
N THR A 153 -1.98 -0.82 10.32
CA THR A 153 -2.11 -1.67 11.49
C THR A 153 -3.30 -1.23 12.35
N GLY A 154 -3.86 -2.15 13.12
CA GLY A 154 -4.97 -1.85 14.02
C GLY A 154 -6.36 -1.88 13.37
N LEU A 155 -6.49 -2.34 12.12
CA LEU A 155 -7.80 -2.62 11.54
C LEU A 155 -8.40 -3.86 12.21
N PRO A 156 -9.68 -3.83 12.66
CA PRO A 156 -10.32 -5.02 13.25
C PRO A 156 -10.56 -6.12 12.20
N ALA A 157 -10.85 -7.34 12.67
CA ALA A 157 -11.35 -8.39 11.79
C ALA A 157 -12.66 -7.97 11.13
N GLY A 158 -12.79 -8.23 9.82
CA GLY A 158 -13.96 -7.79 9.05
C GLY A 158 -13.67 -7.69 7.56
N SER A 159 -14.67 -7.26 6.80
CA SER A 159 -14.58 -7.02 5.36
C SER A 159 -14.38 -5.54 5.06
N TYR A 160 -13.57 -5.28 4.04
CA TYR A 160 -13.16 -3.94 3.63
C TYR A 160 -13.28 -3.80 2.12
N GLN A 161 -13.67 -2.61 1.68
CA GLN A 161 -13.61 -2.18 0.29
C GLN A 161 -12.41 -1.26 0.10
N LEU A 162 -11.65 -1.46 -0.97
CA LEU A 162 -10.54 -0.61 -1.39
C LEU A 162 -10.88 -0.01 -2.75
N LYS A 163 -10.80 1.30 -2.86
CA LYS A 163 -11.16 2.07 -4.05
C LYS A 163 -10.14 3.16 -4.32
N GLU A 164 -9.87 3.41 -5.57
CA GLU A 164 -9.21 4.62 -6.02
C GLU A 164 -10.26 5.69 -6.36
N THR A 165 -10.06 6.91 -5.89
CA THR A 165 -10.96 8.05 -6.16
C THR A 165 -10.31 9.12 -7.03
N ASN A 166 -8.98 9.13 -7.11
CA ASN A 166 -8.21 9.98 -8.01
C ASN A 166 -6.91 9.27 -8.41
N ALA A 167 -6.68 9.17 -9.72
CA ALA A 167 -5.44 8.60 -10.25
C ALA A 167 -4.28 9.60 -10.13
N PRO A 168 -3.04 9.12 -10.10
CA PRO A 168 -1.86 9.99 -10.26
C PRO A 168 -1.79 10.55 -11.67
N ASP A 169 -1.14 11.70 -11.81
CA ASP A 169 -0.85 12.25 -13.13
C ASP A 169 -0.18 11.25 -14.05
N GLY A 170 -0.63 11.19 -15.29
CA GLY A 170 -0.11 10.27 -16.28
C GLY A 170 -0.68 8.85 -16.21
N TYR A 171 -1.64 8.59 -15.34
CA TYR A 171 -2.31 7.30 -15.21
C TYR A 171 -3.81 7.38 -15.42
N GLN A 172 -4.42 6.25 -15.71
CA GLN A 172 -5.87 6.11 -15.85
C GLN A 172 -6.46 5.69 -14.52
N LEU A 173 -7.56 6.31 -14.11
CA LEU A 173 -8.27 5.96 -12.88
C LEU A 173 -8.73 4.50 -12.90
N TYR A 174 -8.36 3.75 -11.89
CA TYR A 174 -8.89 2.41 -11.63
C TYR A 174 -10.30 2.53 -11.06
N THR A 175 -11.30 2.13 -11.85
CA THR A 175 -12.72 2.35 -11.50
C THR A 175 -13.38 1.18 -10.78
N ALA A 176 -12.73 0.02 -10.71
CA ALA A 176 -13.27 -1.11 -9.97
C ALA A 176 -13.06 -0.92 -8.45
N GLU A 177 -13.93 -1.57 -7.67
CA GLU A 177 -13.78 -1.67 -6.23
C GLU A 177 -13.20 -3.03 -5.88
N GLU A 178 -12.11 -3.04 -5.15
CA GLU A 178 -11.48 -4.24 -4.64
C GLU A 178 -11.96 -4.55 -3.23
N THR A 179 -11.88 -5.80 -2.82
CA THR A 179 -12.26 -6.21 -1.48
C THR A 179 -11.17 -7.05 -0.84
N PHE A 180 -10.98 -6.84 0.46
CA PHE A 180 -10.16 -7.71 1.29
C PHE A 180 -10.85 -7.99 2.62
N THR A 181 -10.47 -9.07 3.26
CA THR A 181 -11.01 -9.49 4.55
C THR A 181 -9.87 -9.76 5.51
N ILE A 182 -10.01 -9.30 6.74
CA ILE A 182 -9.15 -9.65 7.87
C ILE A 182 -9.89 -10.70 8.70
N GLY A 183 -9.33 -11.88 8.78
CA GLY A 183 -9.86 -12.95 9.62
C GLY A 183 -9.68 -12.66 11.12
N THR A 184 -10.40 -13.39 11.97
CA THR A 184 -10.20 -13.32 13.43
C THR A 184 -8.81 -13.84 13.86
N ASP A 185 -8.14 -14.57 12.98
CA ASP A 185 -6.75 -15.02 13.13
C ASP A 185 -5.71 -13.97 12.65
N GLY A 186 -6.16 -12.78 12.28
CA GLY A 186 -5.33 -11.70 11.74
C GLY A 186 -4.90 -11.88 10.29
N LYS A 187 -5.30 -12.98 9.62
CA LYS A 187 -4.94 -13.23 8.22
C LYS A 187 -5.70 -12.34 7.27
N VAL A 188 -4.96 -11.67 6.38
CA VAL A 188 -5.52 -10.86 5.29
C VAL A 188 -5.71 -11.73 4.05
N THR A 189 -6.89 -11.65 3.44
CA THR A 189 -7.24 -12.34 2.20
C THR A 189 -7.96 -11.36 1.25
N GLY A 190 -7.90 -11.60 -0.05
CA GLY A 190 -8.46 -10.69 -1.06
C GLY A 190 -7.41 -9.76 -1.65
N THR A 191 -7.85 -8.66 -2.25
CA THR A 191 -6.99 -7.74 -3.01
C THR A 191 -6.68 -6.49 -2.21
N THR A 192 -5.40 -6.22 -1.98
CA THR A 192 -4.89 -5.00 -1.32
C THR A 192 -3.99 -4.17 -2.24
N THR A 193 -3.98 -4.50 -3.53
CA THR A 193 -3.19 -3.82 -4.56
C THR A 193 -4.11 -3.29 -5.65
N ILE A 194 -3.95 -2.02 -6.00
CA ILE A 194 -4.55 -1.39 -7.18
C ILE A 194 -3.45 -1.13 -8.19
N GLN A 195 -3.71 -1.44 -9.46
CA GLN A 195 -2.76 -1.27 -10.55
C GLN A 195 -3.36 -0.37 -11.63
N ASP A 196 -2.67 0.71 -11.98
CA ASP A 196 -3.08 1.62 -13.03
C ASP A 196 -2.31 1.42 -14.33
N GLU A 197 -3.03 1.53 -15.41
CA GLU A 197 -2.46 1.69 -16.74
C GLU A 197 -2.05 3.15 -16.94
N VAL A 198 -0.93 3.38 -17.63
CA VAL A 198 -0.53 4.73 -18.02
C VAL A 198 -1.52 5.31 -19.05
N SER A 199 -1.74 6.63 -19.00
CA SER A 199 -2.47 7.34 -20.05
C SER A 199 -1.72 7.20 -21.38
N LYS A 200 -2.44 7.05 -22.50
CA LYS A 200 -1.85 6.88 -23.84
C LYS A 200 -2.55 7.77 -24.86
N LEU A 201 -1.77 8.40 -25.73
CA LEU A 201 -2.27 9.20 -26.84
C LEU A 201 -1.47 8.89 -28.11
N THR A 202 -2.19 8.61 -29.20
CA THR A 202 -1.61 8.50 -30.53
C THR A 202 -1.97 9.72 -31.35
N ILE A 203 -0.99 10.39 -31.92
CA ILE A 203 -1.19 11.53 -32.83
C ILE A 203 -0.67 11.16 -34.21
N ALA A 204 -1.60 11.04 -35.17
CA ALA A 204 -1.35 10.72 -36.55
C ALA A 204 -1.46 11.97 -37.43
N LYS A 205 -0.50 12.20 -38.32
CA LYS A 205 -0.59 13.25 -39.36
C LYS A 205 -0.90 12.57 -40.70
N LYS A 206 -2.16 12.68 -41.14
CA LYS A 206 -2.65 12.04 -42.36
C LYS A 206 -3.17 13.03 -43.42
N ASP A 207 -3.28 12.59 -44.65
CA ASP A 207 -3.97 13.32 -45.69
C ASP A 207 -5.47 13.46 -45.36
N ILE A 208 -6.18 14.28 -46.15
CA ILE A 208 -7.61 14.54 -45.92
C ILE A 208 -8.50 13.27 -46.00
N THR A 209 -8.01 12.22 -46.62
CA THR A 209 -8.74 10.96 -46.72
C THR A 209 -8.52 10.10 -45.47
N GLY A 210 -7.58 10.44 -44.58
CA GLY A 210 -7.18 9.70 -43.40
C GLY A 210 -6.44 8.38 -43.68
N LYS A 211 -6.00 8.16 -44.93
CA LYS A 211 -5.41 6.88 -45.35
C LYS A 211 -3.89 6.91 -45.50
N GLN A 212 -3.32 8.07 -45.82
CA GLN A 212 -1.87 8.20 -46.07
C GLN A 212 -1.23 9.09 -45.02
N GLU A 213 -0.08 8.66 -44.50
CA GLU A 213 0.75 9.47 -43.63
C GLU A 213 1.31 10.68 -44.44
N VAL A 214 1.26 11.88 -43.84
CA VAL A 214 1.88 13.08 -44.32
C VAL A 214 3.15 13.35 -43.56
N THR A 215 4.29 13.33 -44.27
CA THR A 215 5.61 13.53 -43.66
C THR A 215 6.07 14.96 -43.83
N GLY A 216 6.89 15.48 -42.88
CA GLY A 216 7.51 16.78 -42.96
C GLY A 216 6.68 17.94 -42.36
N ALA A 217 5.49 17.67 -41.87
CA ALA A 217 4.70 18.68 -41.15
C ALA A 217 5.24 18.85 -39.71
N LYS A 218 5.38 20.10 -39.29
CA LYS A 218 5.79 20.43 -37.92
C LYS A 218 4.57 20.61 -37.04
N LEU A 219 4.47 19.76 -35.99
CA LEU A 219 3.36 19.72 -35.03
C LEU A 219 3.86 20.11 -33.64
N THR A 220 3.05 20.86 -32.90
CA THR A 220 3.31 21.21 -31.50
C THR A 220 2.12 20.85 -30.66
N LEU A 221 2.35 20.01 -29.65
CA LEU A 221 1.42 19.75 -28.56
C LEU A 221 1.80 20.66 -27.39
N THR A 222 0.84 21.39 -26.84
CA THR A 222 1.05 22.29 -25.70
C THR A 222 0.05 21.96 -24.62
N LEU A 223 0.53 21.79 -23.38
CA LEU A 223 -0.27 21.74 -22.17
C LEU A 223 -0.64 23.18 -21.79
N THR A 224 -1.92 23.54 -21.85
CA THR A 224 -2.37 24.94 -21.71
C THR A 224 -2.93 25.28 -20.33
N ASN A 225 -3.48 24.30 -19.65
CA ASN A 225 -3.97 24.43 -18.29
C ASN A 225 -3.54 23.17 -17.55
N PRO A 226 -2.32 23.12 -16.99
CA PRO A 226 -1.94 22.06 -16.08
C PRO A 226 -2.88 22.13 -14.88
N ASP A 227 -3.19 21.00 -14.30
CA ASP A 227 -3.97 20.95 -13.08
C ASP A 227 -3.19 21.57 -11.89
N GLU A 228 -3.80 21.56 -10.70
CA GLU A 228 -3.17 22.13 -9.49
C GLU A 228 -1.92 21.35 -9.04
N SER A 229 -1.64 20.17 -9.61
CA SER A 229 -0.44 19.38 -9.33
C SER A 229 0.85 20.06 -9.81
N GLY A 230 0.74 20.98 -10.79
CA GLY A 230 1.89 21.59 -11.45
C GLY A 230 2.61 20.62 -12.39
N ALA A 231 1.93 19.56 -12.83
CA ALA A 231 2.47 18.57 -13.75
C ALA A 231 2.97 19.20 -15.06
N THR A 232 4.03 18.62 -15.60
CA THR A 232 4.68 19.09 -16.81
C THR A 232 4.74 17.98 -17.86
N LEU A 233 5.09 18.34 -19.10
CA LEU A 233 5.33 17.37 -20.16
C LEU A 233 6.69 16.67 -20.04
N ASP A 234 7.51 16.97 -19.02
CA ASP A 234 8.82 16.35 -18.85
C ASP A 234 8.72 14.85 -18.53
N ASP A 235 7.65 14.44 -17.84
CA ASP A 235 7.40 13.05 -17.50
C ASP A 235 6.73 12.23 -18.60
N VAL A 236 6.23 12.90 -19.66
CA VAL A 236 5.61 12.24 -20.82
C VAL A 236 6.65 11.39 -21.55
N THR A 237 6.32 10.12 -21.77
CA THR A 237 7.16 9.22 -22.55
C THR A 237 6.76 9.20 -24.01
N ILE A 238 7.74 9.35 -24.91
CA ILE A 238 7.55 9.14 -26.35
C ILE A 238 7.96 7.69 -26.65
N GLU A 239 6.98 6.80 -26.78
CA GLU A 239 7.19 5.34 -26.85
C GLU A 239 7.99 4.92 -28.09
N ASN A 240 7.85 5.63 -29.21
CA ASN A 240 8.49 5.31 -30.47
C ASN A 240 9.51 6.37 -30.91
N ILE A 241 10.22 6.97 -29.97
CA ILE A 241 11.19 8.06 -30.20
C ILE A 241 12.22 7.77 -31.30
N LYS A 242 12.57 6.51 -31.51
CA LYS A 242 13.52 6.11 -32.57
C LYS A 242 13.03 6.37 -33.99
N ASN A 243 11.71 6.54 -34.16
CA ASN A 243 11.05 6.71 -35.46
C ASN A 243 10.46 8.11 -35.64
N ILE A 244 10.62 8.97 -34.65
CA ILE A 244 10.09 10.33 -34.60
C ILE A 244 11.24 11.33 -34.44
N THR A 245 11.21 12.42 -35.21
CA THR A 245 12.14 13.54 -35.03
C THR A 245 11.50 14.54 -34.08
N VAL A 246 11.97 14.60 -32.84
CA VAL A 246 11.58 15.62 -31.86
C VAL A 246 12.45 16.84 -32.09
N ASP A 247 11.83 17.95 -32.43
CA ASP A 247 12.51 19.23 -32.74
C ASP A 247 12.82 20.03 -31.47
N SER A 248 11.86 20.04 -30.51
CA SER A 248 12.03 20.68 -29.20
C SER A 248 11.08 20.07 -28.15
N ARG A 249 11.47 20.16 -26.89
CA ARG A 249 10.66 19.81 -25.73
C ARG A 249 10.91 20.82 -24.62
N THR A 250 9.84 21.26 -23.98
CA THR A 250 9.84 22.12 -22.80
C THR A 250 8.87 21.53 -21.77
N GLU A 251 8.83 22.08 -20.57
CA GLU A 251 7.91 21.67 -19.51
C GLU A 251 6.44 21.63 -19.95
N ASP A 252 6.05 22.51 -20.90
CA ASP A 252 4.66 22.67 -21.35
C ASP A 252 4.44 22.36 -22.83
N SER A 253 5.46 22.00 -23.60
CA SER A 253 5.29 21.73 -25.04
C SER A 253 6.23 20.67 -25.61
N ILE A 254 5.72 19.92 -26.61
CA ILE A 254 6.50 18.97 -27.41
C ILE A 254 6.27 19.35 -28.89
N THR A 255 7.36 19.66 -29.63
CA THR A 255 7.33 19.93 -31.07
C THR A 255 8.08 18.83 -31.81
N TRP A 256 7.47 18.29 -32.85
CA TRP A 256 8.07 17.24 -33.68
C TRP A 256 7.74 17.43 -35.17
N THR A 257 8.54 16.77 -35.99
CA THR A 257 8.30 16.69 -37.44
C THR A 257 7.65 15.34 -37.74
N SER A 258 6.49 15.36 -38.44
CA SER A 258 5.75 14.17 -38.82
C SER A 258 6.57 13.27 -39.75
N GLY A 259 6.52 11.97 -39.49
CA GLY A 259 7.18 10.91 -40.26
C GLY A 259 6.19 9.92 -40.86
N LYS A 260 6.70 8.70 -41.11
CA LYS A 260 5.89 7.55 -41.59
C LYS A 260 5.18 6.82 -40.49
N THR A 261 5.40 7.22 -39.27
CA THR A 261 4.83 6.60 -38.05
C THR A 261 4.15 7.65 -37.20
N ASP A 262 3.08 7.28 -36.54
CA ASP A 262 2.36 8.13 -35.61
C ASP A 262 3.22 8.47 -34.37
N MET A 263 2.97 9.62 -33.75
CA MET A 263 3.52 9.95 -32.44
C MET A 263 2.77 9.15 -31.37
N LEU A 264 3.49 8.35 -30.59
CA LEU A 264 2.93 7.58 -29.47
C LEU A 264 3.42 8.17 -28.16
N LEU A 265 2.49 8.73 -27.39
CA LEU A 265 2.74 9.35 -26.09
C LEU A 265 2.11 8.52 -24.98
N SER A 266 2.80 8.41 -23.85
CA SER A 266 2.25 7.88 -22.62
C SER A 266 2.63 8.73 -21.41
N LYS A 267 1.95 8.56 -20.30
CA LYS A 267 2.07 9.36 -19.08
C LYS A 267 1.75 10.83 -19.32
N LEU A 268 0.70 11.13 -20.10
CA LEU A 268 0.24 12.51 -20.22
C LEU A 268 -0.45 12.91 -18.91
N PRO A 269 -0.02 14.02 -18.28
CA PRO A 269 -0.68 14.53 -17.09
C PRO A 269 -2.08 15.03 -17.41
N ASP A 270 -2.91 15.13 -16.39
CA ASP A 270 -4.24 15.72 -16.52
C ASP A 270 -4.13 17.20 -16.92
N GLY A 271 -5.02 17.64 -17.79
CA GLY A 271 -4.99 19.02 -18.24
C GLY A 271 -5.63 19.23 -19.59
N LYS A 272 -5.60 20.47 -20.04
CA LYS A 272 -6.09 20.88 -21.36
C LYS A 272 -4.93 21.03 -22.33
N TYR A 273 -5.06 20.38 -23.48
CA TYR A 273 -4.03 20.38 -24.51
C TYR A 273 -4.48 21.15 -25.76
N THR A 274 -3.52 21.79 -26.40
CA THR A 274 -3.67 22.35 -27.75
C THR A 274 -2.69 21.66 -28.69
N LEU A 275 -3.21 21.11 -29.77
CA LEU A 275 -2.40 20.58 -30.88
C LEU A 275 -2.46 21.53 -32.05
N LYS A 276 -1.30 21.96 -32.55
CA LYS A 276 -1.20 22.89 -33.65
C LYS A 276 -0.16 22.45 -34.67
N GLU A 277 -0.48 22.54 -35.94
CA GLU A 277 0.51 22.52 -37.04
C GLU A 277 1.18 23.87 -37.13
N THR A 278 2.50 23.92 -36.95
CA THR A 278 3.26 25.17 -36.83
C THR A 278 4.19 25.43 -37.99
N GLY A 279 4.28 24.50 -38.95
CA GLY A 279 5.09 24.63 -40.16
C GLY A 279 5.33 23.28 -40.82
N GLY A 280 6.19 23.28 -41.79
CA GLY A 280 6.62 22.12 -42.57
C GLY A 280 6.98 22.52 -43.99
N ALA A 281 7.83 21.75 -44.64
CA ALA A 281 8.07 21.84 -46.05
C ALA A 281 7.05 20.96 -46.78
N PHE A 282 6.22 21.54 -47.60
CA PHE A 282 5.30 20.83 -48.53
C PHE A 282 5.92 20.74 -49.90
#